data_56d2caea1ac5536196a569bfd0881bfd
#
_entry.id   56d2caea1ac5536196a569bfd0881bfd
#
_cell.length_a   1.000
_cell.length_b   1.000
_cell.length_c   1.000
_cell.angle_alpha   90.00
_cell.angle_beta   90.00
_cell.angle_gamma   90.00
#
_symmetry.space_group_name_H-M   'P 1'
#
loop_
_entity.id
_entity.type
_entity.pdbx_description
1 polymer ?
#
loop_
_entity_poly.entity_id
_entity_poly.type
_entity_poly.pdbx_seq_one_letter_code
_entity_poly.pdbx_strand_id
1 'polypeptide(L)'
;MPENATNHLGAPGDGDLAAQVAALPWYHSIDLPGGITTPGVVKNARVLPRYHLPASLAGKTLLDVGAWDGFYSFEAARRGAADVLAADSFSWDGRGWGRKQAFELARRALGFEGVVRDQLIDPTELSPDAIGGQFDVTLLLGVLYHLEDPIGVLRRVAACTGELLVLETESTLNWLPFPAARVFPGAELNGDPTNWYQYNERALKGLLREVGFASTKTVFKYPLYRRFARAARDRFQGKSFRAAFYSSRIILHARKG
;
A
#
# COMPACT_ATOMS: atom_id res chain seq x y z
N MET A 1 3.95 57.96 6.79
CA MET A 1 3.08 56.82 6.60
C MET A 1 3.68 55.96 5.49
N PRO A 2 4.40 54.87 5.76
CA PRO A 2 4.75 53.91 4.72
C PRO A 2 3.75 52.75 4.74
N GLU A 3 3.32 52.40 3.54
CA GLU A 3 2.35 51.35 3.22
C GLU A 3 2.85 49.97 3.67
N ASN A 4 1.95 49.21 4.25
CA ASN A 4 2.11 47.78 4.56
C ASN A 4 2.17 47.00 3.26
N ALA A 5 3.33 46.54 2.88
CA ALA A 5 3.51 45.50 1.88
C ALA A 5 3.14 44.13 2.52
N THR A 6 1.92 43.68 2.28
CA THR A 6 1.51 42.29 2.52
C THR A 6 2.30 41.38 1.58
N ASN A 7 3.27 40.69 2.15
CA ASN A 7 4.05 39.66 1.46
C ASN A 7 3.13 38.46 1.22
N HIS A 8 2.49 38.39 0.05
CA HIS A 8 1.89 37.16 -0.48
C HIS A 8 3.05 36.23 -0.85
N LEU A 9 3.38 35.29 0.02
CA LEU A 9 4.17 34.12 -0.37
C LEU A 9 3.35 33.37 -1.41
N GLY A 10 3.68 33.57 -2.69
CA GLY A 10 3.10 32.83 -3.80
C GLY A 10 3.33 31.32 -3.61
N ALA A 11 2.39 30.51 -4.10
CA ALA A 11 2.59 29.09 -4.23
C ALA A 11 3.93 28.81 -4.95
N PRO A 12 4.71 27.79 -4.53
CA PRO A 12 5.98 27.47 -5.16
C PRO A 12 5.77 27.29 -6.67
N GLY A 13 6.54 28.00 -7.49
CA GLY A 13 6.43 27.92 -8.96
C GLY A 13 6.76 26.49 -9.43
N ASP A 14 6.16 26.06 -10.56
CA ASP A 14 6.30 24.72 -11.14
C ASP A 14 7.77 24.24 -11.29
N GLY A 15 8.72 25.15 -11.50
CA GLY A 15 10.15 24.84 -11.56
C GLY A 15 10.75 24.40 -10.22
N ASP A 16 10.23 24.86 -9.10
CA ASP A 16 10.65 24.46 -7.76
C ASP A 16 10.09 23.07 -7.39
N LEU A 17 8.84 22.77 -7.75
CA LEU A 17 8.22 21.47 -7.48
C LEU A 17 8.95 20.34 -8.23
N ALA A 18 9.30 20.53 -9.50
CA ALA A 18 10.02 19.53 -10.29
C ALA A 18 11.40 19.22 -9.67
N ALA A 19 12.12 20.22 -9.20
CA ALA A 19 13.40 20.05 -8.53
C ALA A 19 13.25 19.31 -7.20
N GLN A 20 12.24 19.64 -6.39
CA GLN A 20 11.94 18.95 -5.14
C GLN A 20 11.58 17.47 -5.38
N VAL A 21 10.76 17.18 -6.41
CA VAL A 21 10.41 15.81 -6.81
C VAL A 21 11.66 15.03 -7.22
N ALA A 22 12.56 15.62 -7.99
CA ALA A 22 13.78 14.95 -8.46
C ALA A 22 14.77 14.64 -7.31
N ALA A 23 14.71 15.39 -6.21
CA ALA A 23 15.60 15.23 -5.05
C ALA A 23 15.16 14.11 -4.08
N LEU A 24 13.96 13.54 -4.23
CA LEU A 24 13.40 12.57 -3.31
C LEU A 24 13.28 11.17 -3.94
N PRO A 25 13.39 10.09 -3.14
CA PRO A 25 13.09 8.74 -3.59
C PRO A 25 11.57 8.52 -3.65
N TRP A 26 11.10 7.88 -4.73
CA TRP A 26 9.68 7.58 -4.95
C TRP A 26 9.46 6.09 -5.21
N TYR A 27 8.51 5.52 -4.51
CA TYR A 27 8.05 4.16 -4.79
C TYR A 27 6.92 4.16 -5.84
N HIS A 28 5.98 5.10 -5.72
CA HIS A 28 4.84 5.22 -6.62
C HIS A 28 5.03 6.33 -7.66
N SER A 29 4.51 6.11 -8.86
CA SER A 29 4.31 7.19 -9.83
C SER A 29 3.04 7.93 -9.47
N ILE A 30 3.17 9.19 -9.06
CA ILE A 30 2.07 10.08 -8.66
C ILE A 30 2.01 11.24 -9.63
N ASP A 31 0.85 11.48 -10.22
CA ASP A 31 0.63 12.66 -11.06
C ASP A 31 0.34 13.88 -10.17
N LEU A 32 1.20 14.87 -10.28
CA LEU A 32 1.17 16.13 -9.55
C LEU A 32 0.77 17.28 -10.50
N PRO A 33 0.38 18.47 -9.96
CA PRO A 33 0.14 19.65 -10.78
C PRO A 33 1.30 20.02 -11.70
N GLY A 34 1.03 20.79 -12.77
CA GLY A 34 2.05 21.19 -13.74
C GLY A 34 2.51 20.06 -14.67
N GLY A 35 1.77 18.94 -14.74
CA GLY A 35 2.15 17.80 -15.61
C GLY A 35 3.35 17.00 -15.09
N ILE A 36 3.72 17.17 -13.82
CA ILE A 36 4.83 16.48 -13.19
C ILE A 36 4.35 15.10 -12.71
N THR A 37 5.06 14.03 -13.09
CA THR A 37 4.84 12.67 -12.57
C THR A 37 6.08 12.24 -11.78
N THR A 38 5.91 11.78 -10.55
CA THR A 38 7.03 11.31 -9.74
C THR A 38 7.72 10.10 -10.37
N PRO A 39 9.07 9.96 -10.26
CA PRO A 39 9.85 8.91 -10.92
C PRO A 39 9.75 7.56 -10.17
N GLY A 40 8.55 7.18 -9.73
CA GLY A 40 8.30 5.97 -8.93
C GLY A 40 8.66 4.68 -9.65
N VAL A 41 9.09 3.69 -8.87
CA VAL A 41 9.39 2.32 -9.32
C VAL A 41 8.12 1.63 -9.83
N VAL A 42 6.98 1.85 -9.14
CA VAL A 42 5.67 1.30 -9.52
C VAL A 42 4.91 2.30 -10.40
N LYS A 43 4.52 1.85 -11.58
CA LYS A 43 3.68 2.64 -12.51
C LYS A 43 2.21 2.45 -12.15
N ASN A 44 1.70 3.27 -11.23
CA ASN A 44 0.41 3.08 -10.56
C ASN A 44 -0.79 3.07 -11.51
N ALA A 45 -0.81 3.87 -12.56
CA ALA A 45 -1.88 3.85 -13.56
C ALA A 45 -2.14 2.45 -14.15
N ARG A 46 -1.10 1.58 -14.23
CA ARG A 46 -1.23 0.20 -14.74
C ARG A 46 -1.70 -0.80 -13.71
N VAL A 47 -1.47 -0.55 -12.42
CA VAL A 47 -1.76 -1.51 -11.35
C VAL A 47 -3.02 -1.18 -10.58
N LEU A 48 -3.38 0.11 -10.45
CA LEU A 48 -4.54 0.58 -9.72
C LEU A 48 -5.86 -0.14 -10.08
N PRO A 49 -6.19 -0.41 -11.36
CA PRO A 49 -7.43 -1.12 -11.70
C PRO A 49 -7.55 -2.52 -11.10
N ARG A 50 -6.43 -3.17 -10.74
CA ARG A 50 -6.40 -4.54 -10.16
C ARG A 50 -6.93 -4.58 -8.74
N TYR A 51 -6.87 -3.45 -8.03
CA TYR A 51 -7.30 -3.37 -6.63
C TYR A 51 -8.82 -3.31 -6.50
N HIS A 52 -9.54 -2.98 -7.58
CA HIS A 52 -10.99 -2.82 -7.57
C HIS A 52 -11.49 -1.95 -6.40
N LEU A 53 -10.75 -0.88 -6.09
CA LEU A 53 -11.17 0.06 -5.08
C LEU A 53 -12.56 0.62 -5.42
N PRO A 54 -13.40 0.93 -4.41
CA PRO A 54 -14.70 1.55 -4.65
C PRO A 54 -14.58 2.78 -5.55
N ALA A 55 -15.45 2.89 -6.55
CA ALA A 55 -15.40 4.02 -7.49
C ALA A 55 -15.63 5.37 -6.79
N SER A 56 -16.45 5.38 -5.73
CA SER A 56 -16.68 6.53 -4.85
C SER A 56 -16.40 6.11 -3.41
N LEU A 57 -15.75 6.98 -2.67
CA LEU A 57 -15.55 6.93 -1.23
C LEU A 57 -16.22 8.11 -0.53
N ALA A 58 -17.21 8.76 -1.19
CA ALA A 58 -17.91 9.91 -0.66
C ALA A 58 -18.48 9.62 0.75
N GLY A 59 -18.08 10.45 1.72
CA GLY A 59 -18.49 10.32 3.11
C GLY A 59 -17.86 9.17 3.88
N LYS A 60 -16.95 8.39 3.26
CA LYS A 60 -16.24 7.27 3.88
C LYS A 60 -14.90 7.71 4.47
N THR A 61 -14.48 7.00 5.51
CA THR A 61 -13.15 7.11 6.11
C THR A 61 -12.25 5.99 5.60
N LEU A 62 -10.95 6.28 5.43
CA LEU A 62 -10.00 5.29 4.94
C LEU A 62 -8.69 5.29 5.75
N LEU A 63 -8.25 4.10 6.14
CA LEU A 63 -6.94 3.83 6.73
C LEU A 63 -6.03 3.17 5.68
N ASP A 64 -4.87 3.78 5.41
CA ASP A 64 -3.84 3.24 4.52
C ASP A 64 -2.63 2.80 5.35
N VAL A 65 -2.47 1.49 5.55
CA VAL A 65 -1.40 0.90 6.37
C VAL A 65 -0.20 0.55 5.50
N GLY A 66 0.94 1.19 5.77
CA GLY A 66 2.13 1.13 4.92
C GLY A 66 2.02 2.09 3.74
N ALA A 67 1.60 3.34 4.01
CA ALA A 67 1.24 4.33 2.99
C ALA A 67 2.40 4.78 2.10
N TRP A 68 3.66 4.63 2.55
CA TRP A 68 4.89 5.03 1.84
C TRP A 68 4.85 6.51 1.41
N ASP A 69 4.81 6.79 0.10
CA ASP A 69 4.70 8.14 -0.48
C ASP A 69 3.24 8.57 -0.77
N GLY A 70 2.24 7.80 -0.29
CA GLY A 70 0.85 8.21 -0.15
C GLY A 70 -0.04 8.01 -1.38
N PHE A 71 0.41 7.34 -2.44
CA PHE A 71 -0.39 7.19 -3.66
C PHE A 71 -1.83 6.74 -3.40
N TYR A 72 -2.03 5.69 -2.61
CA TYR A 72 -3.38 5.14 -2.35
C TYR A 72 -4.19 6.02 -1.42
N SER A 73 -3.55 6.70 -0.48
CA SER A 73 -4.17 7.73 0.36
C SER A 73 -4.71 8.88 -0.48
N PHE A 74 -3.92 9.38 -1.44
CA PHE A 74 -4.35 10.45 -2.35
C PHE A 74 -5.41 9.99 -3.34
N GLU A 75 -5.34 8.74 -3.79
CA GLU A 75 -6.39 8.15 -4.63
C GLU A 75 -7.73 8.04 -3.87
N ALA A 76 -7.71 7.73 -2.58
CA ALA A 76 -8.89 7.75 -1.73
C ALA A 76 -9.49 9.16 -1.61
N ALA A 77 -8.65 10.18 -1.40
CA ALA A 77 -9.10 11.58 -1.38
C ALA A 77 -9.70 12.02 -2.73
N ARG A 78 -9.09 11.64 -3.87
CA ARG A 78 -9.66 11.88 -5.21
C ARG A 78 -11.02 11.23 -5.43
N ARG A 79 -11.30 10.12 -4.75
CA ARG A 79 -12.60 9.43 -4.77
C ARG A 79 -13.60 9.99 -3.78
N GLY A 80 -13.26 11.07 -3.07
CA GLY A 80 -14.15 11.79 -2.18
C GLY A 80 -14.19 11.26 -0.75
N ALA A 81 -13.17 10.52 -0.30
CA ALA A 81 -13.09 10.13 1.11
C ALA A 81 -13.15 11.36 2.02
N ALA A 82 -13.92 11.27 3.11
CA ALA A 82 -14.13 12.37 4.05
C ALA A 82 -12.91 12.55 4.99
N ASP A 83 -12.26 11.46 5.36
CA ASP A 83 -11.03 11.44 6.17
C ASP A 83 -10.17 10.26 5.73
N VAL A 84 -8.88 10.50 5.54
CA VAL A 84 -7.90 9.49 5.19
C VAL A 84 -6.75 9.54 6.20
N LEU A 85 -6.48 8.44 6.88
CA LEU A 85 -5.28 8.27 7.69
C LEU A 85 -4.24 7.47 6.92
N ALA A 86 -3.16 8.12 6.53
CA ALA A 86 -1.94 7.48 6.05
C ALA A 86 -1.08 7.07 7.25
N ALA A 87 -0.82 5.78 7.41
CA ALA A 87 -0.04 5.22 8.52
C ALA A 87 1.19 4.48 7.97
N ASP A 88 2.37 4.82 8.44
CA ASP A 88 3.62 4.14 8.08
C ASP A 88 4.62 4.28 9.21
N SER A 89 5.57 3.36 9.28
CA SER A 89 6.75 3.45 10.15
C SER A 89 8.02 3.24 9.35
N PHE A 90 8.15 2.10 8.69
CA PHE A 90 9.38 1.65 8.03
C PHE A 90 9.92 2.63 6.98
N SER A 91 9.03 3.21 6.16
CA SER A 91 9.43 4.18 5.13
C SER A 91 9.70 5.56 5.69
N TRP A 92 9.12 5.90 6.86
CA TRP A 92 9.14 7.27 7.39
C TRP A 92 10.13 7.49 8.52
N ASP A 93 10.55 6.45 9.24
CA ASP A 93 11.49 6.55 10.36
C ASP A 93 12.96 6.32 9.97
N GLY A 94 13.24 6.10 8.70
CA GLY A 94 14.58 5.93 8.16
C GLY A 94 15.09 4.48 8.11
N ARG A 95 14.30 3.49 8.56
CA ARG A 95 14.65 2.07 8.42
C ARG A 95 14.64 1.60 6.96
N GLY A 96 13.73 2.14 6.15
CA GLY A 96 13.64 1.89 4.72
C GLY A 96 14.32 2.95 3.85
N TRP A 97 14.26 2.76 2.53
CA TRP A 97 14.77 3.72 1.57
C TRP A 97 13.77 4.84 1.22
N GLY A 98 12.50 4.72 1.65
CA GLY A 98 11.49 5.76 1.56
C GLY A 98 11.83 7.00 2.39
N ARG A 99 11.09 8.06 2.20
CA ARG A 99 11.20 9.30 2.98
C ARG A 99 9.81 9.90 3.17
N LYS A 100 9.49 10.28 4.42
CA LYS A 100 8.24 10.96 4.75
C LYS A 100 8.07 12.27 3.96
N GLN A 101 9.18 12.94 3.67
CA GLN A 101 9.19 14.16 2.86
C GLN A 101 8.57 13.97 1.46
N ALA A 102 8.68 12.78 0.86
CA ALA A 102 8.03 12.49 -0.42
C ALA A 102 6.50 12.49 -0.28
N PHE A 103 5.97 11.85 0.76
CA PHE A 103 4.55 11.89 1.10
C PHE A 103 4.08 13.33 1.36
N GLU A 104 4.80 14.08 2.19
CA GLU A 104 4.45 15.46 2.55
C GLU A 104 4.47 16.40 1.34
N LEU A 105 5.48 16.26 0.46
CA LEU A 105 5.57 17.02 -0.78
C LEU A 105 4.37 16.75 -1.69
N ALA A 106 4.05 15.47 -1.92
CA ALA A 106 2.93 15.10 -2.78
C ALA A 106 1.60 15.57 -2.19
N ARG A 107 1.39 15.41 -0.86
CA ARG A 107 0.18 15.86 -0.17
C ARG A 107 -0.06 17.36 -0.34
N ARG A 108 0.99 18.20 -0.10
CA ARG A 108 0.91 19.65 -0.31
C ARG A 108 0.64 20.00 -1.78
N ALA A 109 1.41 19.42 -2.68
CA ALA A 109 1.25 19.68 -4.11
C ALA A 109 -0.16 19.36 -4.64
N LEU A 110 -0.80 18.32 -4.08
CA LEU A 110 -2.16 17.90 -4.43
C LEU A 110 -3.26 18.64 -3.67
N GLY A 111 -2.92 19.45 -2.66
CA GLY A 111 -3.90 20.19 -1.84
C GLY A 111 -4.76 19.29 -0.93
N PHE A 112 -4.22 18.12 -0.50
CA PHE A 112 -4.97 17.17 0.31
C PHE A 112 -4.72 17.27 1.83
N GLU A 113 -4.10 18.35 2.29
CA GLU A 113 -3.73 18.54 3.71
C GLU A 113 -4.96 18.57 4.64
N GLY A 114 -6.12 19.01 4.15
CA GLY A 114 -7.37 19.03 4.90
C GLY A 114 -8.13 17.70 4.95
N VAL A 115 -7.72 16.69 4.15
CA VAL A 115 -8.41 15.41 4.04
C VAL A 115 -7.50 14.24 4.40
N VAL A 116 -6.21 14.30 4.02
CA VAL A 116 -5.24 13.25 4.27
C VAL A 116 -4.34 13.65 5.43
N ARG A 117 -4.56 13.05 6.58
CA ARG A 117 -3.67 13.15 7.75
C ARG A 117 -2.68 11.98 7.77
N ASP A 118 -1.62 12.12 8.52
CA ASP A 118 -0.57 11.12 8.63
C ASP A 118 -0.27 10.77 10.08
N GLN A 119 0.19 9.54 10.30
CA GLN A 119 0.64 9.07 11.60
C GLN A 119 1.84 8.13 11.44
N LEU A 120 2.93 8.44 12.14
CA LEU A 120 4.04 7.52 12.30
C LEU A 120 3.65 6.45 13.32
N ILE A 121 3.34 5.26 12.85
CA ILE A 121 2.93 4.12 13.69
C ILE A 121 3.29 2.80 13.03
N ASP A 122 3.81 1.87 13.83
CA ASP A 122 4.11 0.53 13.36
C ASP A 122 2.81 -0.30 13.24
N PRO A 123 2.65 -1.15 12.21
CA PRO A 123 1.47 -2.01 12.10
C PRO A 123 1.22 -2.91 13.33
N THR A 124 2.26 -3.22 14.11
CA THR A 124 2.16 -3.97 15.37
C THR A 124 1.57 -3.18 16.53
N GLU A 125 1.47 -1.86 16.40
CA GLU A 125 0.93 -0.94 17.41
C GLU A 125 -0.49 -0.45 17.07
N LEU A 126 -1.02 -0.82 15.89
CA LEU A 126 -2.34 -0.42 15.46
C LEU A 126 -3.43 -0.88 16.45
N SER A 127 -4.29 0.05 16.82
CA SER A 127 -5.52 -0.20 17.55
C SER A 127 -6.51 0.94 17.29
N PRO A 128 -7.83 0.74 17.46
CA PRO A 128 -8.79 1.84 17.35
C PRO A 128 -8.44 3.02 18.26
N ASP A 129 -7.98 2.78 19.47
CA ASP A 129 -7.59 3.84 20.40
C ASP A 129 -6.38 4.62 19.93
N ALA A 130 -5.38 3.94 19.34
CA ALA A 130 -4.15 4.58 18.86
C ALA A 130 -4.37 5.47 17.62
N ILE A 131 -5.38 5.17 16.79
CA ILE A 131 -5.62 5.87 15.52
C ILE A 131 -6.93 6.66 15.48
N GLY A 132 -7.64 6.74 16.59
CA GLY A 132 -8.86 7.55 16.74
C GLY A 132 -10.15 6.88 16.24
N GLY A 133 -10.19 5.55 16.15
CA GLY A 133 -11.40 4.79 15.84
C GLY A 133 -11.24 3.74 14.75
N GLN A 134 -12.37 3.28 14.24
CA GLN A 134 -12.44 2.40 13.08
C GLN A 134 -12.62 3.22 11.79
N PHE A 135 -12.14 2.68 10.68
CA PHE A 135 -12.29 3.26 9.35
C PHE A 135 -13.17 2.37 8.48
N ASP A 136 -14.06 2.96 7.68
CA ASP A 136 -14.93 2.21 6.77
C ASP A 136 -14.12 1.30 5.84
N VAL A 137 -13.02 1.81 5.29
CA VAL A 137 -12.13 1.09 4.39
C VAL A 137 -10.71 1.09 4.94
N THR A 138 -10.09 -0.08 4.98
CA THR A 138 -8.67 -0.23 5.32
C THR A 138 -7.91 -0.82 4.14
N LEU A 139 -6.76 -0.25 3.84
CA LEU A 139 -5.80 -0.78 2.86
C LEU A 139 -4.62 -1.40 3.61
N LEU A 140 -4.24 -2.62 3.23
CA LEU A 140 -3.01 -3.30 3.66
C LEU A 140 -2.32 -3.84 2.41
N LEU A 141 -1.57 -2.98 1.74
CA LEU A 141 -1.06 -3.24 0.40
C LEU A 141 0.46 -3.39 0.42
N GLY A 142 0.94 -4.59 0.14
CA GLY A 142 2.38 -4.85 0.09
C GLY A 142 3.07 -4.93 1.46
N VAL A 143 2.33 -5.12 2.55
CA VAL A 143 2.85 -5.06 3.93
C VAL A 143 2.91 -6.44 4.59
N LEU A 144 1.87 -7.27 4.44
CA LEU A 144 1.69 -8.49 5.23
C LEU A 144 2.87 -9.45 5.17
N TYR A 145 3.52 -9.59 4.03
CA TYR A 145 4.64 -10.52 3.83
C TYR A 145 5.97 -10.04 4.45
N HIS A 146 6.05 -8.77 4.86
CA HIS A 146 7.18 -8.20 5.59
C HIS A 146 7.10 -8.38 7.11
N LEU A 147 5.96 -8.81 7.64
CA LEU A 147 5.71 -8.84 9.07
C LEU A 147 6.22 -10.15 9.69
N GLU A 148 6.88 -10.07 10.84
CA GLU A 148 7.28 -11.22 11.64
C GLU A 148 6.08 -11.86 12.34
N ASP A 149 5.11 -11.04 12.83
CA ASP A 149 3.82 -11.48 13.36
C ASP A 149 2.65 -11.05 12.45
N PRO A 150 2.46 -11.69 11.30
CA PRO A 150 1.40 -11.31 10.36
C PRO A 150 -0.01 -11.57 10.89
N ILE A 151 -0.20 -12.56 11.78
CA ILE A 151 -1.52 -12.89 12.34
C ILE A 151 -1.92 -11.86 13.40
N GLY A 152 -1.00 -11.45 14.26
CA GLY A 152 -1.23 -10.39 15.24
C GLY A 152 -1.57 -9.08 14.56
N VAL A 153 -0.85 -8.71 13.50
CA VAL A 153 -1.15 -7.49 12.73
C VAL A 153 -2.50 -7.60 12.00
N LEU A 154 -2.86 -8.75 11.41
CA LEU A 154 -4.18 -8.92 10.80
C LEU A 154 -5.32 -8.74 11.82
N ARG A 155 -5.17 -9.19 13.09
CA ARG A 155 -6.16 -8.93 14.15
C ARG A 155 -6.29 -7.44 14.44
N ARG A 156 -5.19 -6.72 14.51
CA ARG A 156 -5.16 -5.27 14.74
C ARG A 156 -5.81 -4.50 13.58
N VAL A 157 -5.42 -4.83 12.34
CA VAL A 157 -6.04 -4.27 11.14
C VAL A 157 -7.54 -4.56 11.10
N ALA A 158 -7.95 -5.78 11.44
CA ALA A 158 -9.37 -6.15 11.50
C ALA A 158 -10.14 -5.37 12.58
N ALA A 159 -9.52 -5.07 13.73
CA ALA A 159 -10.11 -4.24 14.78
C ALA A 159 -10.29 -2.78 14.31
N CYS A 160 -9.39 -2.27 13.46
CA CYS A 160 -9.45 -0.93 12.90
C CYS A 160 -10.34 -0.80 11.65
N THR A 161 -10.85 -1.92 11.11
CA THR A 161 -11.66 -1.95 9.88
C THR A 161 -13.15 -2.05 10.21
N GLY A 162 -13.95 -1.11 9.72
CA GLY A 162 -15.40 -1.10 9.89
C GLY A 162 -16.15 -1.94 8.84
N GLU A 163 -15.84 -1.76 7.55
CA GLU A 163 -16.60 -2.41 6.47
C GLU A 163 -15.73 -3.29 5.55
N LEU A 164 -14.65 -2.73 5.00
CA LEU A 164 -13.87 -3.34 3.92
C LEU A 164 -12.37 -3.27 4.20
N LEU A 165 -11.71 -4.42 4.20
CA LEU A 165 -10.26 -4.52 4.05
C LEU A 165 -9.91 -4.87 2.60
N VAL A 166 -9.03 -4.09 1.98
CA VAL A 166 -8.34 -4.45 0.74
C VAL A 166 -6.95 -4.92 1.10
N LEU A 167 -6.70 -6.21 0.96
CA LEU A 167 -5.41 -6.85 1.25
C LEU A 167 -4.69 -7.20 -0.04
N GLU A 168 -3.45 -6.74 -0.19
CA GLU A 168 -2.53 -7.19 -1.24
C GLU A 168 -1.28 -7.78 -0.62
N THR A 169 -0.87 -8.96 -1.07
CA THR A 169 0.31 -9.63 -0.52
C THR A 169 0.96 -10.59 -1.52
N GLU A 170 2.17 -11.03 -1.21
CA GLU A 170 2.85 -12.12 -1.91
C GLU A 170 2.11 -13.44 -1.72
N SER A 171 2.02 -14.23 -2.81
CA SER A 171 1.27 -15.49 -2.84
C SER A 171 2.01 -16.60 -3.54
N THR A 172 1.86 -17.82 -3.03
CA THR A 172 2.47 -19.04 -3.57
C THR A 172 1.53 -20.25 -3.39
N LEU A 173 1.93 -21.44 -3.86
CA LEU A 173 1.29 -22.74 -3.58
C LEU A 173 -0.24 -22.76 -3.78
N ASN A 174 -0.78 -21.96 -4.71
CA ASN A 174 -2.22 -21.83 -4.94
C ASN A 174 -2.87 -23.07 -5.56
N TRP A 175 -2.10 -24.08 -5.94
CA TRP A 175 -2.61 -25.38 -6.43
C TRP A 175 -2.89 -26.37 -5.30
N LEU A 176 -2.36 -26.15 -4.08
CA LEU A 176 -2.63 -27.01 -2.94
C LEU A 176 -4.09 -26.93 -2.51
N PRO A 177 -4.75 -28.06 -2.21
CA PRO A 177 -6.14 -28.09 -1.78
C PRO A 177 -6.36 -27.72 -0.31
N PHE A 178 -5.32 -27.38 0.42
CA PHE A 178 -5.33 -27.01 1.85
C PHE A 178 -4.60 -25.67 2.07
N PRO A 179 -4.82 -24.99 3.21
CA PRO A 179 -4.10 -23.79 3.60
C PRO A 179 -2.60 -24.06 3.72
N ALA A 180 -1.77 -23.20 3.11
CA ALA A 180 -0.32 -23.34 3.15
C ALA A 180 0.38 -21.97 3.10
N ALA A 181 1.54 -21.91 3.73
CA ALA A 181 2.46 -20.78 3.67
C ALA A 181 3.90 -21.27 3.47
N ARG A 182 4.73 -20.40 2.91
CA ARG A 182 6.19 -20.57 2.89
C ARG A 182 6.80 -19.49 3.76
N VAL A 183 7.82 -19.89 4.52
CA VAL A 183 8.63 -19.00 5.36
C VAL A 183 10.00 -18.82 4.71
N PHE A 184 10.52 -17.62 4.77
CA PHE A 184 11.82 -17.23 4.21
C PHE A 184 12.64 -16.54 5.31
N PRO A 185 13.51 -17.26 6.03
CA PRO A 185 14.26 -16.70 7.17
C PRO A 185 15.44 -15.81 6.77
N GLY A 186 15.61 -15.54 5.50
CA GLY A 186 16.69 -14.73 4.94
C GLY A 186 16.25 -13.98 3.69
N ALA A 187 17.17 -13.72 2.77
CA ALA A 187 16.92 -12.95 1.54
C ALA A 187 16.43 -13.80 0.35
N GLU A 188 15.90 -14.99 0.58
CA GLU A 188 15.50 -15.92 -0.50
C GLU A 188 14.29 -15.43 -1.29
N LEU A 189 13.44 -14.61 -0.68
CA LEU A 189 12.32 -14.01 -1.37
C LEU A 189 12.70 -12.63 -1.92
N ASN A 190 12.90 -12.56 -3.23
CA ASN A 190 13.23 -11.34 -3.99
C ASN A 190 14.56 -10.66 -3.61
N GLY A 191 15.47 -11.34 -2.89
CA GLY A 191 16.71 -10.74 -2.41
C GLY A 191 16.54 -9.74 -1.26
N ASP A 192 15.40 -9.75 -0.59
CA ASP A 192 15.05 -8.81 0.45
C ASP A 192 14.85 -9.55 1.79
N PRO A 193 15.70 -9.31 2.80
CA PRO A 193 15.63 -10.00 4.09
C PRO A 193 14.42 -9.60 4.94
N THR A 194 13.67 -8.58 4.54
CA THR A 194 12.42 -8.20 5.21
C THR A 194 11.21 -9.00 4.72
N ASN A 195 11.39 -9.87 3.72
CA ASN A 195 10.32 -10.70 3.17
C ASN A 195 10.24 -12.05 3.89
N TRP A 196 9.30 -12.18 4.83
CA TRP A 196 9.16 -13.37 5.66
C TRP A 196 8.25 -14.45 5.10
N TYR A 197 7.13 -14.08 4.45
CA TYR A 197 6.06 -15.03 4.15
C TYR A 197 5.49 -14.91 2.74
N GLN A 198 5.09 -16.06 2.21
CA GLN A 198 4.15 -16.16 1.10
C GLN A 198 3.03 -17.12 1.47
N TYR A 199 1.80 -16.75 1.18
CA TYR A 199 0.60 -17.54 1.52
C TYR A 199 -0.09 -18.05 0.26
N ASN A 200 -0.82 -19.17 0.35
CA ASN A 200 -1.80 -19.49 -0.67
C ASN A 200 -3.15 -18.79 -0.38
N GLU A 201 -3.99 -18.74 -1.39
CA GLU A 201 -5.31 -18.09 -1.29
C GLU A 201 -6.15 -18.68 -0.16
N ARG A 202 -6.07 -20.00 0.07
CA ARG A 202 -6.82 -20.70 1.13
C ARG A 202 -6.37 -20.28 2.52
N ALA A 203 -5.08 -20.16 2.73
CA ALA A 203 -4.52 -19.67 3.99
C ALA A 203 -4.97 -18.24 4.27
N LEU A 204 -4.85 -17.32 3.29
CA LEU A 204 -5.30 -15.93 3.46
C LEU A 204 -6.79 -15.84 3.79
N LYS A 205 -7.66 -16.56 3.05
CA LYS A 205 -9.09 -16.58 3.33
C LYS A 205 -9.43 -17.18 4.70
N GLY A 206 -8.67 -18.19 5.12
CA GLY A 206 -8.79 -18.77 6.47
C GLY A 206 -8.43 -17.78 7.56
N LEU A 207 -7.27 -17.12 7.43
CA LEU A 207 -6.79 -16.10 8.38
C LEU A 207 -7.76 -14.91 8.46
N LEU A 208 -8.23 -14.39 7.31
CA LEU A 208 -9.18 -13.28 7.29
C LEU A 208 -10.50 -13.63 8.00
N ARG A 209 -10.99 -14.86 7.85
CA ARG A 209 -12.18 -15.34 8.60
C ARG A 209 -11.90 -15.43 10.10
N GLU A 210 -10.75 -15.99 10.46
CA GLU A 210 -10.33 -16.14 11.86
C GLU A 210 -10.22 -14.80 12.60
N VAL A 211 -9.80 -13.73 11.90
CA VAL A 211 -9.71 -12.38 12.48
C VAL A 211 -11.02 -11.59 12.38
N GLY A 212 -12.15 -12.23 11.98
CA GLY A 212 -13.49 -11.68 12.10
C GLY A 212 -14.06 -11.01 10.84
N PHE A 213 -13.57 -11.35 9.65
CA PHE A 213 -14.24 -10.95 8.41
C PHE A 213 -15.28 -12.01 7.99
N ALA A 214 -16.51 -11.58 7.75
CA ALA A 214 -17.62 -12.45 7.39
C ALA A 214 -17.49 -13.03 5.97
N SER A 215 -16.93 -12.26 5.05
CA SER A 215 -16.77 -12.70 3.66
C SER A 215 -15.44 -12.26 3.06
N THR A 216 -14.93 -13.08 2.12
CA THR A 216 -13.67 -12.77 1.40
C THR A 216 -13.82 -13.09 -0.08
N LYS A 217 -13.39 -12.16 -0.94
CA LYS A 217 -13.38 -12.31 -2.39
C LYS A 217 -11.99 -12.03 -2.93
N THR A 218 -11.45 -12.95 -3.74
CA THR A 218 -10.24 -12.67 -4.52
C THR A 218 -10.62 -11.82 -5.73
N VAL A 219 -10.10 -10.62 -5.81
CA VAL A 219 -10.37 -9.66 -6.88
C VAL A 219 -9.31 -9.68 -7.96
N PHE A 220 -8.09 -10.05 -7.60
CA PHE A 220 -7.00 -10.19 -8.56
C PHE A 220 -6.01 -11.29 -8.16
N LYS A 221 -5.57 -12.05 -9.15
CA LYS A 221 -4.36 -12.89 -9.11
C LYS A 221 -3.79 -13.04 -10.52
N TYR A 222 -2.48 -13.17 -10.63
CA TYR A 222 -1.87 -13.34 -11.94
C TYR A 222 -2.28 -14.68 -12.57
N PRO A 223 -2.79 -14.68 -13.82
CA PRO A 223 -3.06 -15.90 -14.57
C PRO A 223 -1.81 -16.75 -14.76
N LEU A 224 -1.97 -18.08 -14.84
CA LEU A 224 -0.86 -19.02 -14.98
C LEU A 224 0.02 -18.72 -16.20
N TYR A 225 -0.57 -18.36 -17.34
CA TYR A 225 0.20 -18.05 -18.55
C TYR A 225 1.13 -16.84 -18.37
N ARG A 226 0.69 -15.80 -17.65
CA ARG A 226 1.57 -14.64 -17.33
C ARG A 226 2.68 -15.01 -16.36
N ARG A 227 2.41 -15.89 -15.41
CA ARG A 227 3.43 -16.42 -14.48
C ARG A 227 4.45 -17.23 -15.23
N PHE A 228 4.03 -18.09 -16.17
CA PHE A 228 4.91 -18.86 -17.03
C PHE A 228 5.78 -17.95 -17.92
N ALA A 229 5.18 -16.98 -18.61
CA ALA A 229 5.90 -16.03 -19.46
C ALA A 229 6.96 -15.23 -18.67
N ARG A 230 6.62 -14.78 -17.44
CA ARG A 230 7.57 -14.14 -16.54
C ARG A 230 8.71 -15.09 -16.15
N ALA A 231 8.39 -16.30 -15.73
CA ALA A 231 9.39 -17.29 -15.31
C ALA A 231 10.33 -17.67 -16.45
N ALA A 232 9.82 -17.82 -17.67
CA ALA A 232 10.62 -18.07 -18.86
C ALA A 232 11.58 -16.90 -19.12
N ARG A 233 11.08 -15.64 -19.12
CA ARG A 233 11.92 -14.46 -19.28
C ARG A 233 13.01 -14.39 -18.20
N ASP A 234 12.64 -14.59 -16.93
CA ASP A 234 13.55 -14.49 -15.80
C ASP A 234 14.62 -15.61 -15.86
N ARG A 235 14.29 -16.78 -16.40
CA ARG A 235 15.25 -17.87 -16.67
C ARG A 235 16.31 -17.44 -17.72
N PHE A 236 15.90 -16.73 -18.77
CA PHE A 236 16.85 -16.17 -19.74
C PHE A 236 17.77 -15.11 -19.14
N GLN A 237 17.37 -14.49 -18.03
CA GLN A 237 18.18 -13.52 -17.28
C GLN A 237 19.01 -14.19 -16.15
N GLY A 238 19.14 -15.51 -16.16
CA GLY A 238 19.91 -16.26 -15.15
C GLY A 238 19.20 -16.46 -13.80
N LYS A 239 17.92 -16.05 -13.68
CA LYS A 239 17.13 -16.19 -12.44
C LYS A 239 16.46 -17.57 -12.37
N SER A 240 16.03 -17.95 -11.16
CA SER A 240 15.33 -19.22 -10.96
C SER A 240 13.93 -19.20 -11.57
N PHE A 241 13.70 -20.07 -12.58
CA PHE A 241 12.37 -20.28 -13.16
C PHE A 241 11.33 -20.68 -12.11
N ARG A 242 11.69 -21.60 -11.21
CA ARG A 242 10.78 -22.08 -10.16
C ARG A 242 10.38 -20.94 -9.21
N ALA A 243 11.33 -20.15 -8.75
CA ALA A 243 11.03 -19.02 -7.87
C ALA A 243 10.08 -18.03 -8.55
N ALA A 244 10.36 -17.64 -9.78
CA ALA A 244 9.50 -16.73 -10.55
C ALA A 244 8.11 -17.31 -10.89
N PHE A 245 8.01 -18.62 -11.18
CA PHE A 245 6.75 -19.27 -11.49
C PHE A 245 5.84 -19.44 -10.27
N TYR A 246 6.43 -19.80 -9.12
CA TYR A 246 5.66 -20.05 -7.90
C TYR A 246 5.30 -18.77 -7.14
N SER A 247 6.10 -17.71 -7.24
CA SER A 247 5.80 -16.40 -6.65
C SER A 247 4.78 -15.63 -7.47
N SER A 248 3.82 -15.04 -6.78
CA SER A 248 2.76 -14.22 -7.39
C SER A 248 2.26 -13.19 -6.38
N ARG A 249 1.47 -12.25 -6.83
CA ARG A 249 0.68 -11.36 -5.96
C ARG A 249 -0.79 -11.68 -6.06
N ILE A 250 -1.50 -11.48 -4.97
CA ILE A 250 -2.95 -11.70 -4.84
C ILE A 250 -3.58 -10.49 -4.16
N ILE A 251 -4.77 -10.13 -4.59
CA ILE A 251 -5.56 -9.07 -3.96
C ILE A 251 -6.90 -9.66 -3.52
N LEU A 252 -7.21 -9.46 -2.25
CA LEU A 252 -8.47 -9.89 -1.65
C LEU A 252 -9.23 -8.69 -1.09
N HIS A 253 -10.54 -8.73 -1.22
CA HIS A 253 -11.46 -7.91 -0.45
C HIS A 253 -12.03 -8.76 0.67
N ALA A 254 -11.95 -8.28 1.91
CA ALA A 254 -12.54 -8.91 3.08
C ALA A 254 -13.55 -7.94 3.71
N ARG A 255 -14.78 -8.40 3.97
CA ARG A 255 -15.83 -7.55 4.51
C ARG A 255 -16.25 -8.01 5.90
N LYS A 256 -16.53 -7.03 6.76
CA LYS A 256 -17.23 -7.25 8.02
C LYS A 256 -18.68 -7.69 7.77
N GLY A 257 -19.31 -8.33 8.75
CA GLY A 257 -20.70 -8.73 8.73
C GLY A 257 -21.65 -7.59 9.04
#